data_0dcb12fe597e4dac041342977cd3c7f7
#
_entry.id   0dcb12fe597e4dac041342977cd3c7f7
#
_cell.length_a   1.000
_cell.length_b   1.000
_cell.length_c   1.000
_cell.angle_alpha   90.00
_cell.angle_beta   90.00
_cell.angle_gamma   90.00
#
_symmetry.space_group_name_H-M   'P 1'
#
loop_
_entity.id
_entity.type
_entity.pdbx_description
1 polymer ?
#
loop_
_entity_poly.entity_id
_entity_poly.type
_entity_poly.pdbx_seq_one_letter_code
_entity_poly.pdbx_strand_id
1 'polypeptide(L)'
;NASPYSLNKQILNFKMKNINQKVYILGTMKELGAKSDFYHLQIIELAIKTVEIENDSGKIVSIGQDYTSFNDPKVPIKKEISLLTGISDDMVAGKNIDWREVDLLIENSELIVAHNARFDRSFIDKNSTKSSQKIWACSVNDIDWLKRGFTSTKQELLCYWHGFYFDAHRAMDDVNALIHLLTHNYQDNFRPIVELVKNSGVPIYMIRATNFSYNEIKKNRVKNQGYKWNANDKVWCKIVNYETLEQEKELLADIIYEN
;
A
#
# COMPACT_ATOMS: atom_id res chain seq x y z
N ASN A 1 -36.47 -0.61 -12.66
CA ASN A 1 -36.01 -1.07 -11.34
C ASN A 1 -34.69 -1.78 -11.52
N ALA A 2 -33.61 -1.03 -11.71
CA ALA A 2 -32.25 -1.55 -11.76
C ALA A 2 -31.63 -1.41 -10.36
N SER A 3 -31.24 -2.55 -9.79
CA SER A 3 -30.48 -2.62 -8.54
C SER A 3 -29.20 -1.79 -8.68
N PRO A 4 -28.83 -0.95 -7.68
CA PRO A 4 -27.61 -0.12 -7.75
C PRO A 4 -26.32 -0.89 -7.50
N TYR A 5 -26.33 -2.22 -7.58
CA TYR A 5 -25.17 -3.07 -7.41
C TYR A 5 -24.89 -3.92 -8.65
N SER A 6 -24.42 -3.29 -9.73
CA SER A 6 -23.70 -4.03 -10.75
C SER A 6 -22.28 -4.33 -10.24
N LEU A 7 -22.14 -5.44 -9.54
CA LEU A 7 -20.88 -6.10 -9.29
C LEU A 7 -20.31 -6.58 -10.64
N ASN A 8 -19.35 -5.86 -11.19
CA ASN A 8 -18.48 -6.39 -12.23
C ASN A 8 -17.69 -7.54 -11.62
N LYS A 9 -18.25 -8.75 -11.71
CA LYS A 9 -17.57 -10.02 -11.43
C LYS A 9 -16.56 -10.29 -12.53
N GLN A 10 -15.41 -9.67 -12.51
CA GLN A 10 -14.21 -10.31 -13.01
C GLN A 10 -13.58 -11.06 -11.84
N ILE A 11 -14.11 -12.26 -11.59
CA ILE A 11 -13.41 -13.27 -10.81
C ILE A 11 -12.26 -13.76 -11.69
N LEU A 12 -11.10 -13.15 -11.55
CA LEU A 12 -9.85 -13.76 -11.96
C LEU A 12 -9.61 -14.94 -11.02
N ASN A 13 -10.00 -16.14 -11.49
CA ASN A 13 -9.59 -17.39 -10.89
C ASN A 13 -8.08 -17.54 -11.05
N PHE A 14 -7.31 -16.97 -10.14
CA PHE A 14 -5.92 -17.32 -9.95
C PHE A 14 -5.86 -18.70 -9.31
N LYS A 15 -5.76 -19.74 -10.14
CA LYS A 15 -5.16 -21.00 -9.71
C LYS A 15 -3.72 -20.69 -9.34
N MET A 16 -3.44 -20.60 -8.06
CA MET A 16 -2.06 -20.57 -7.54
C MET A 16 -1.40 -21.92 -7.93
N LYS A 17 -0.66 -21.91 -9.02
CA LYS A 17 0.35 -22.94 -9.26
C LYS A 17 1.52 -22.65 -8.32
N ASN A 18 2.13 -23.70 -7.77
CA ASN A 18 3.42 -23.64 -7.04
C ASN A 18 4.51 -23.11 -7.97
N ILE A 19 4.62 -21.80 -8.08
CA ILE A 19 5.60 -21.12 -8.93
C ILE A 19 6.14 -19.97 -8.10
N ASN A 20 7.46 -19.79 -8.11
CA ASN A 20 8.12 -18.61 -7.57
C ASN A 20 7.45 -17.36 -8.12
N GLN A 21 7.01 -16.45 -7.24
CA GLN A 21 6.40 -15.20 -7.67
C GLN A 21 7.46 -14.10 -7.77
N LYS A 22 7.46 -13.41 -8.90
CA LYS A 22 8.21 -12.15 -9.03
C LYS A 22 7.42 -11.02 -8.38
N VAL A 23 7.95 -10.54 -7.28
CA VAL A 23 7.40 -9.43 -6.53
C VAL A 23 8.24 -8.19 -6.78
N TYR A 24 7.58 -7.08 -7.13
CA TYR A 24 8.23 -5.79 -7.28
C TYR A 24 7.95 -4.96 -6.04
N ILE A 25 9.01 -4.58 -5.35
CA ILE A 25 8.90 -3.72 -4.19
C ILE A 25 9.18 -2.30 -4.62
N LEU A 26 8.14 -1.48 -4.49
CA LEU A 26 8.18 -0.08 -4.83
C LEU A 26 8.60 0.72 -3.60
N GLY A 27 9.61 1.55 -3.77
CA GLY A 27 10.04 2.49 -2.76
C GLY A 27 9.14 3.69 -2.68
N THR A 28 9.08 4.24 -1.50
CA THR A 28 8.35 5.45 -1.20
C THR A 28 8.76 6.58 -2.12
N MET A 29 7.77 7.18 -2.74
CA MET A 29 7.93 8.47 -3.39
C MET A 29 7.94 9.55 -2.31
N LYS A 30 8.92 10.43 -2.36
CA LYS A 30 8.92 11.61 -1.48
C LYS A 30 8.13 12.72 -2.14
N GLU A 31 7.23 13.30 -1.37
CA GLU A 31 6.27 14.31 -1.81
C GLU A 31 6.74 15.73 -1.61
N LEU A 32 6.34 16.59 -2.53
CA LEU A 32 6.26 18.03 -2.31
C LEU A 32 4.83 18.40 -1.89
N GLY A 33 4.60 18.71 -0.63
CA GLY A 33 3.33 19.30 -0.26
C GLY A 33 2.91 19.15 1.21
N ALA A 34 2.13 20.12 1.70
CA ALA A 34 1.44 20.03 2.97
C ALA A 34 0.21 19.12 2.83
N LYS A 35 -0.21 18.48 3.92
CA LYS A 35 -1.35 17.54 3.98
C LYS A 35 -2.69 18.03 3.40
N SER A 36 -2.79 19.30 2.99
CA SER A 36 -4.03 19.91 2.49
C SER A 36 -4.16 19.99 0.97
N ASP A 37 -3.08 19.80 0.17
CA ASP A 37 -3.09 20.02 -1.26
C ASP A 37 -2.68 18.77 -2.05
N PHE A 38 -3.50 17.72 -2.01
CA PHE A 38 -3.28 16.47 -2.78
C PHE A 38 -3.13 16.68 -4.30
N TYR A 39 -3.57 17.80 -4.83
CA TYR A 39 -3.55 18.07 -6.28
C TYR A 39 -2.20 18.52 -6.82
N HIS A 40 -1.25 18.91 -5.97
CA HIS A 40 0.06 19.44 -6.36
C HIS A 40 1.25 18.58 -5.90
N LEU A 41 0.98 17.36 -5.42
CA LEU A 41 2.03 16.45 -5.00
C LEU A 41 2.77 15.91 -6.24
N GLN A 42 4.10 16.00 -6.23
CA GLN A 42 4.98 15.56 -7.32
C GLN A 42 5.98 14.53 -6.78
N ILE A 43 6.33 13.58 -7.64
CA ILE A 43 7.43 12.66 -7.35
C ILE A 43 8.74 13.41 -7.48
N ILE A 44 9.66 13.26 -6.53
CA ILE A 44 11.03 13.76 -6.61
C ILE A 44 12.07 12.64 -6.66
N GLU A 45 11.75 11.46 -6.17
CA GLU A 45 12.58 10.27 -6.25
C GLU A 45 11.66 9.03 -6.37
N LEU A 46 12.02 8.11 -7.26
CA LEU A 46 11.37 6.80 -7.41
C LEU A 46 12.43 5.72 -7.36
N ALA A 47 12.17 4.67 -6.58
CA ALA A 47 12.97 3.46 -6.58
C ALA A 47 12.08 2.22 -6.69
N ILE A 48 12.55 1.24 -7.45
CA ILE A 48 11.90 -0.06 -7.63
C ILE A 48 12.98 -1.13 -7.56
N LYS A 49 12.71 -2.21 -6.87
CA LYS A 49 13.58 -3.39 -6.84
C LYS A 49 12.77 -4.65 -7.08
N THR A 50 13.25 -5.48 -7.98
CA THR A 50 12.66 -6.78 -8.26
C THR A 50 13.19 -7.82 -7.28
N VAL A 51 12.27 -8.62 -6.72
CA VAL A 51 12.61 -9.75 -5.86
C VAL A 51 11.77 -10.94 -6.29
N GLU A 52 12.40 -12.10 -6.46
CA GLU A 52 11.71 -13.37 -6.64
C GLU A 52 11.66 -14.11 -5.31
N ILE A 53 10.49 -14.51 -4.90
CA ILE A 53 10.26 -15.20 -3.63
C ILE A 53 9.61 -16.56 -3.84
N GLU A 54 9.90 -17.49 -2.94
CA GLU A 54 9.16 -18.74 -2.80
C GLU A 54 7.86 -18.48 -2.03
N ASN A 55 6.71 -18.79 -2.62
CA ASN A 55 5.40 -18.41 -2.08
C ASN A 55 5.11 -18.95 -0.69
N ASP A 56 5.46 -20.20 -0.45
CA ASP A 56 5.09 -20.89 0.79
C ASP A 56 5.99 -20.49 1.97
N SER A 57 7.25 -20.21 1.70
CA SER A 57 8.23 -19.87 2.73
C SER A 57 8.58 -18.40 2.82
N GLY A 58 8.29 -17.61 1.80
CA GLY A 58 8.70 -16.21 1.68
C GLY A 58 10.22 -16.01 1.57
N LYS A 59 10.99 -17.07 1.27
CA LYS A 59 12.43 -16.96 1.04
C LYS A 59 12.70 -16.25 -0.27
N ILE A 60 13.72 -15.38 -0.26
CA ILE A 60 14.24 -14.77 -1.48
C ILE A 60 14.95 -15.87 -2.30
N VAL A 61 14.49 -16.06 -3.53
CA VAL A 61 15.12 -16.91 -4.54
C VAL A 61 16.16 -16.14 -5.32
N SER A 62 15.81 -14.93 -5.74
CA SER A 62 16.71 -14.04 -6.45
C SER A 62 16.36 -12.57 -6.18
N ILE A 63 17.36 -11.70 -6.29
CA ILE A 63 17.19 -10.25 -6.34
C ILE A 63 17.52 -9.84 -7.77
N GLY A 64 16.57 -9.22 -8.43
CA GLY A 64 16.70 -8.85 -9.83
C GLY A 64 17.07 -7.38 -10.01
N GLN A 65 16.53 -6.80 -11.06
CA GLN A 65 16.86 -5.44 -11.51
C GLN A 65 16.40 -4.37 -10.52
N ASP A 66 17.24 -3.36 -10.34
CA ASP A 66 16.95 -2.13 -9.60
C ASP A 66 16.67 -1.00 -10.58
N TYR A 67 15.72 -0.14 -10.24
CA TYR A 67 15.49 1.13 -10.88
C TYR A 67 15.50 2.25 -9.85
N THR A 68 16.25 3.30 -10.09
CA THR A 68 16.25 4.50 -9.25
C THR A 68 16.36 5.72 -10.14
N SER A 69 15.50 6.70 -9.92
CA SER A 69 15.56 7.96 -10.66
C SER A 69 15.07 9.12 -9.79
N PHE A 70 15.76 10.24 -9.88
CA PHE A 70 15.20 11.52 -9.51
C PHE A 70 14.23 12.02 -10.57
N ASN A 71 13.34 12.91 -10.17
CA ASN A 71 12.40 13.58 -11.05
C ASN A 71 12.31 15.06 -10.68
N ASP A 72 12.44 15.91 -11.66
CA ASP A 72 12.29 17.35 -11.52
C ASP A 72 10.81 17.72 -11.37
N PRO A 73 10.38 18.19 -10.20
CA PRO A 73 8.96 18.50 -9.94
C PRO A 73 8.50 19.80 -10.62
N LYS A 74 9.44 20.55 -11.27
CA LYS A 74 9.19 21.86 -11.88
C LYS A 74 8.72 22.96 -10.92
N VAL A 75 8.82 22.70 -9.64
CA VAL A 75 8.56 23.65 -8.55
C VAL A 75 9.61 23.46 -7.46
N PRO A 76 9.98 24.50 -6.70
CA PRO A 76 10.98 24.39 -5.65
C PRO A 76 10.60 23.37 -4.58
N ILE A 77 11.55 22.55 -4.18
CA ILE A 77 11.41 21.59 -3.08
C ILE A 77 11.35 22.38 -1.75
N LYS A 78 10.31 22.14 -0.97
CA LYS A 78 10.17 22.79 0.34
C LYS A 78 11.34 22.41 1.26
N LYS A 79 11.84 23.37 2.02
CA LYS A 79 12.99 23.20 2.91
C LYS A 79 12.82 22.00 3.86
N GLU A 80 11.62 21.79 4.39
CA GLU A 80 11.31 20.67 5.28
C GLU A 80 11.49 19.33 4.59
N ILE A 81 11.13 19.25 3.30
CA ILE A 81 11.29 18.04 2.50
C ILE A 81 12.79 17.80 2.20
N SER A 82 13.51 18.85 1.80
CA SER A 82 14.97 18.72 1.59
C SER A 82 15.71 18.31 2.86
N LEU A 83 15.32 18.85 4.01
CA LEU A 83 15.92 18.45 5.30
C LEU A 83 15.59 17.00 5.65
N LEU A 84 14.39 16.52 5.34
CA LEU A 84 13.95 15.18 5.64
C LEU A 84 14.59 14.14 4.72
N THR A 85 14.71 14.45 3.43
CA THR A 85 15.12 13.49 2.39
C THR A 85 16.58 13.62 1.96
N GLY A 86 17.21 14.76 2.29
CA GLY A 86 18.53 15.13 1.74
C GLY A 86 18.51 15.49 0.26
N ILE A 87 17.32 15.62 -0.37
CA ILE A 87 17.20 15.93 -1.80
C ILE A 87 17.04 17.43 -1.99
N SER A 88 17.90 18.04 -2.82
CA SER A 88 17.87 19.44 -3.17
C SER A 88 17.34 19.67 -4.59
N ASP A 89 16.95 20.93 -4.89
CA ASP A 89 16.54 21.32 -6.24
C ASP A 89 17.60 21.01 -7.30
N ASP A 90 18.88 21.22 -6.98
CA ASP A 90 19.99 20.94 -7.89
C ASP A 90 20.13 19.45 -8.24
N MET A 91 19.78 18.56 -7.30
CA MET A 91 19.86 17.12 -7.53
C MET A 91 18.78 16.63 -8.52
N VAL A 92 17.63 17.25 -8.52
CA VAL A 92 16.48 16.85 -9.34
C VAL A 92 16.37 17.64 -10.64
N ALA A 93 17.05 18.78 -10.76
CA ALA A 93 16.94 19.67 -11.91
C ALA A 93 17.16 18.94 -13.24
N GLY A 94 16.19 19.00 -14.13
CA GLY A 94 16.22 18.36 -15.45
C GLY A 94 16.15 16.83 -15.45
N LYS A 95 16.00 16.18 -14.28
CA LYS A 95 15.83 14.73 -14.18
C LYS A 95 14.40 14.35 -14.49
N ASN A 96 14.22 13.17 -15.10
CA ASN A 96 12.91 12.64 -15.41
C ASN A 96 12.90 11.13 -15.21
N ILE A 97 11.80 10.61 -14.68
CA ILE A 97 11.54 9.17 -14.60
C ILE A 97 11.31 8.63 -16.01
N ASP A 98 12.02 7.56 -16.39
CA ASP A 98 11.70 6.83 -17.62
C ASP A 98 10.52 5.88 -17.35
N TRP A 99 9.32 6.36 -17.66
CA TRP A 99 8.09 5.60 -17.46
C TRP A 99 7.97 4.38 -18.36
N ARG A 100 8.74 4.29 -19.47
CA ARG A 100 8.77 3.07 -20.29
C ARG A 100 9.53 1.97 -19.59
N GLU A 101 10.67 2.32 -18.96
CA GLU A 101 11.44 1.35 -18.15
C GLU A 101 10.63 0.90 -16.94
N VAL A 102 9.97 1.83 -16.25
CA VAL A 102 9.05 1.52 -15.14
C VAL A 102 7.92 0.59 -15.59
N ASP A 103 7.29 0.87 -16.73
CA ASP A 103 6.21 0.04 -17.28
C ASP A 103 6.70 -1.38 -17.63
N LEU A 104 7.90 -1.52 -18.19
CA LEU A 104 8.49 -2.85 -18.46
C LEU A 104 8.74 -3.64 -17.18
N LEU A 105 9.23 -3.00 -16.13
CA LEU A 105 9.39 -3.64 -14.82
C LEU A 105 8.03 -4.09 -14.28
N ILE A 106 7.05 -3.20 -14.27
CA ILE A 106 5.69 -3.48 -13.80
C ILE A 106 5.04 -4.59 -14.63
N GLU A 107 5.17 -4.58 -15.95
CA GLU A 107 4.58 -5.60 -16.84
C GLU A 107 5.07 -7.01 -16.54
N ASN A 108 6.36 -7.15 -16.22
CA ASN A 108 6.99 -8.41 -15.88
C ASN A 108 6.75 -8.86 -14.43
N SER A 109 6.01 -8.09 -13.62
CA SER A 109 5.66 -8.43 -12.24
C SER A 109 4.31 -9.13 -12.14
N GLU A 110 4.15 -9.95 -11.12
CA GLU A 110 2.85 -10.50 -10.73
C GLU A 110 2.18 -9.66 -9.63
N LEU A 111 2.98 -9.04 -8.78
CA LEU A 111 2.53 -8.28 -7.63
C LEU A 111 3.40 -7.04 -7.43
N ILE A 112 2.79 -5.90 -7.16
CA ILE A 112 3.47 -4.69 -6.74
C ILE A 112 3.26 -4.52 -5.23
N VAL A 113 4.34 -4.37 -4.48
CA VAL A 113 4.30 -4.20 -3.02
C VAL A 113 4.81 -2.81 -2.65
N ALA A 114 4.09 -2.11 -1.80
CA ALA A 114 4.56 -0.88 -1.20
C ALA A 114 4.14 -0.76 0.28
N HIS A 115 4.88 0.06 1.03
CA HIS A 115 4.50 0.41 2.40
C HIS A 115 3.49 1.58 2.37
N ASN A 116 2.22 1.33 2.73
CA ASN A 116 1.10 2.26 2.50
C ASN A 116 0.76 2.44 1.00
N ALA A 117 0.65 1.31 0.29
CA ALA A 117 0.52 1.23 -1.17
C ALA A 117 -0.54 2.16 -1.82
N ARG A 118 -1.62 2.51 -1.10
CA ARG A 118 -2.62 3.46 -1.60
C ARG A 118 -2.01 4.82 -1.98
N PHE A 119 -1.00 5.22 -1.23
CA PHE A 119 -0.28 6.46 -1.46
C PHE A 119 0.52 6.37 -2.76
N ASP A 120 1.47 5.44 -2.86
CA ASP A 120 2.35 5.25 -4.01
C ASP A 120 1.55 4.99 -5.29
N ARG A 121 0.53 4.12 -5.21
CA ARG A 121 -0.34 3.80 -6.32
C ARG A 121 -1.02 5.02 -6.92
N SER A 122 -1.41 6.00 -6.10
CA SER A 122 -2.07 7.22 -6.56
C SER A 122 -1.22 8.06 -7.53
N PHE A 123 0.10 7.94 -7.43
CA PHE A 123 1.06 8.61 -8.32
C PHE A 123 1.46 7.73 -9.51
N ILE A 124 1.72 6.46 -9.26
CA ILE A 124 2.13 5.53 -10.31
C ILE A 124 1.01 5.35 -11.35
N ASP A 125 -0.24 5.17 -10.92
CA ASP A 125 -1.39 5.00 -11.81
C ASP A 125 -1.64 6.22 -12.73
N LYS A 126 -1.15 7.41 -12.37
CA LYS A 126 -1.24 8.61 -13.23
C LYS A 126 -0.25 8.61 -14.37
N ASN A 127 0.86 7.90 -14.24
CA ASN A 127 2.00 7.97 -15.16
C ASN A 127 2.27 6.64 -15.86
N SER A 128 2.02 5.52 -15.20
CA SER A 128 2.19 4.17 -15.73
C SER A 128 0.92 3.69 -16.42
N THR A 129 1.09 3.11 -17.60
CA THR A 129 -0.01 2.48 -18.36
C THR A 129 -0.31 1.06 -17.89
N LYS A 130 0.56 0.46 -17.08
CA LYS A 130 0.53 -0.94 -16.65
C LYS A 130 0.06 -1.12 -15.21
N SER A 131 0.34 -0.14 -14.36
CA SER A 131 0.15 -0.20 -12.91
C SER A 131 -1.29 -0.53 -12.49
N SER A 132 -2.28 0.10 -13.13
CA SER A 132 -3.69 -0.09 -12.81
C SER A 132 -4.21 -1.51 -13.08
N GLN A 133 -3.48 -2.29 -13.91
CA GLN A 133 -3.81 -3.66 -14.27
C GLN A 133 -3.18 -4.70 -13.33
N LYS A 134 -2.31 -4.26 -12.42
CA LYS A 134 -1.59 -5.14 -11.49
C LYS A 134 -2.27 -5.22 -10.14
N ILE A 135 -2.01 -6.34 -9.46
CA ILE A 135 -2.36 -6.48 -8.06
C ILE A 135 -1.36 -5.65 -7.25
N TRP A 136 -1.88 -4.83 -6.36
CA TRP A 136 -1.10 -4.08 -5.39
C TRP A 136 -1.29 -4.67 -4.00
N ALA A 137 -0.20 -4.90 -3.30
CA ALA A 137 -0.17 -5.32 -1.92
C ALA A 137 0.38 -4.21 -1.03
N CYS A 138 -0.19 -4.08 0.15
CA CYS A 138 0.13 -3.04 1.11
C CYS A 138 0.70 -3.64 2.39
N SER A 139 1.97 -3.44 2.66
CA SER A 139 2.57 -4.00 3.88
C SER A 139 2.00 -3.44 5.19
N VAL A 140 1.25 -2.33 5.12
CA VAL A 140 0.52 -1.78 6.28
C VAL A 140 -0.80 -2.51 6.52
N ASN A 141 -1.53 -2.87 5.44
CA ASN A 141 -2.92 -3.35 5.52
C ASN A 141 -3.06 -4.85 5.32
N ASP A 142 -2.13 -5.47 4.55
CA ASP A 142 -2.23 -6.89 4.19
C ASP A 142 -1.43 -7.80 5.14
N ILE A 143 -0.88 -7.23 6.22
CA ILE A 143 -0.21 -7.92 7.31
C ILE A 143 -0.85 -7.48 8.63
N ASP A 144 -1.24 -8.43 9.46
CA ASP A 144 -1.77 -8.15 10.79
C ASP A 144 -0.62 -7.95 11.80
N TRP A 145 0.00 -6.78 11.75
CA TRP A 145 1.09 -6.40 12.64
C TRP A 145 0.69 -6.44 14.12
N LEU A 146 -0.56 -6.10 14.43
CA LEU A 146 -1.07 -6.12 15.81
C LEU A 146 -1.10 -7.55 16.37
N LYS A 147 -1.59 -8.52 15.58
CA LYS A 147 -1.58 -9.93 15.95
C LYS A 147 -0.16 -10.47 16.15
N ARG A 148 0.81 -9.90 15.42
CA ARG A 148 2.25 -10.20 15.56
C ARG A 148 2.89 -9.50 16.77
N GLY A 149 2.15 -8.72 17.55
CA GLY A 149 2.62 -8.02 18.75
C GLY A 149 3.16 -6.62 18.52
N PHE A 150 3.02 -6.05 17.32
CA PHE A 150 3.50 -4.71 17.01
C PHE A 150 2.37 -3.67 17.14
N THR A 151 2.63 -2.58 17.83
CA THR A 151 1.63 -1.52 18.12
C THR A 151 1.63 -0.39 17.11
N SER A 152 2.52 -0.44 16.11
CA SER A 152 2.63 0.55 15.04
C SER A 152 2.94 -0.14 13.72
N THR A 153 2.47 0.48 12.64
CA THR A 153 2.77 0.05 11.26
C THR A 153 3.79 0.96 10.58
N LYS A 154 4.44 1.89 11.31
CA LYS A 154 5.52 2.71 10.74
C LYS A 154 6.71 1.82 10.40
N GLN A 155 7.21 1.91 9.17
CA GLN A 155 8.30 1.07 8.67
C GLN A 155 9.54 1.11 9.56
N GLU A 156 9.96 2.30 9.97
CA GLU A 156 11.12 2.51 10.85
C GLU A 156 10.98 1.78 12.18
N LEU A 157 9.79 1.85 12.81
CA LEU A 157 9.53 1.15 14.08
C LEU A 157 9.45 -0.36 13.89
N LEU A 158 8.82 -0.84 12.82
CA LEU A 158 8.77 -2.26 12.49
C LEU A 158 10.18 -2.80 12.27
N CYS A 159 11.02 -2.09 11.52
CA CYS A 159 12.42 -2.46 11.30
C CYS A 159 13.20 -2.49 12.62
N TYR A 160 13.05 -1.47 13.45
CA TYR A 160 13.69 -1.42 14.77
C TYR A 160 13.30 -2.62 15.64
N TRP A 161 12.02 -2.96 15.71
CA TRP A 161 11.55 -4.12 16.48
C TRP A 161 12.02 -5.46 15.89
N HIS A 162 12.31 -5.51 14.58
CA HIS A 162 12.93 -6.66 13.92
C HIS A 162 14.45 -6.70 14.07
N GLY A 163 15.04 -5.77 14.83
CA GLY A 163 16.45 -5.76 15.18
C GLY A 163 17.37 -5.13 14.15
N PHE A 164 16.87 -4.30 13.25
CA PHE A 164 17.71 -3.58 12.28
C PHE A 164 17.32 -2.12 12.15
N TYR A 165 18.28 -1.32 11.71
CA TYR A 165 18.15 0.11 11.48
C TYR A 165 18.53 0.42 10.03
N PHE A 166 17.91 1.42 9.45
CA PHE A 166 18.24 1.95 8.13
C PHE A 166 18.08 3.47 8.13
N ASP A 167 18.77 4.14 7.23
CA ASP A 167 18.64 5.58 7.06
C ASP A 167 17.39 5.84 6.19
N ALA A 168 16.30 6.17 6.87
CA ALA A 168 15.02 6.38 6.23
C ALA A 168 15.01 7.63 5.35
N HIS A 169 14.00 7.70 4.46
CA HIS A 169 13.71 8.88 3.61
C HIS A 169 14.54 8.99 2.33
N ARG A 170 15.26 7.91 1.93
CA ARG A 170 15.74 7.73 0.56
C ARG A 170 15.00 6.53 -0.04
N ALA A 171 14.49 6.71 -1.26
CA ALA A 171 13.57 5.73 -1.83
C ALA A 171 14.14 4.30 -1.91
N MET A 172 15.42 4.14 -2.31
CA MET A 172 16.03 2.81 -2.39
C MET A 172 16.34 2.21 -1.02
N ASP A 173 16.68 3.02 -0.02
CA ASP A 173 16.92 2.54 1.34
C ASP A 173 15.61 2.07 1.98
N ASP A 174 14.51 2.80 1.78
CA ASP A 174 13.16 2.39 2.19
C ASP A 174 12.75 1.07 1.50
N VAL A 175 13.05 0.88 0.20
CA VAL A 175 12.82 -0.37 -0.53
C VAL A 175 13.61 -1.53 0.06
N ASN A 176 14.91 -1.34 0.27
CA ASN A 176 15.76 -2.39 0.82
C ASN A 176 15.33 -2.77 2.25
N ALA A 177 14.98 -1.78 3.06
CA ALA A 177 14.44 -2.00 4.40
C ALA A 177 13.11 -2.75 4.36
N LEU A 178 12.22 -2.42 3.42
CA LEU A 178 10.94 -3.12 3.25
C LEU A 178 11.15 -4.57 2.82
N ILE A 179 12.06 -4.84 1.88
CA ILE A 179 12.43 -6.21 1.47
C ILE A 179 12.89 -7.00 2.68
N HIS A 180 13.83 -6.44 3.44
CA HIS A 180 14.36 -7.10 4.63
C HIS A 180 13.25 -7.37 5.64
N LEU A 181 12.43 -6.37 5.97
CA LEU A 181 11.30 -6.50 6.90
C LEU A 181 10.33 -7.61 6.50
N LEU A 182 9.96 -7.68 5.22
CA LEU A 182 8.98 -8.63 4.72
C LEU A 182 9.51 -10.06 4.62
N THR A 183 10.81 -10.21 4.36
CA THR A 183 11.46 -11.52 4.18
C THR A 183 12.24 -12.00 5.40
N HIS A 184 12.33 -11.16 6.44
CA HIS A 184 12.99 -11.52 7.69
C HIS A 184 12.12 -12.51 8.50
N ASN A 185 12.79 -13.48 9.09
CA ASN A 185 12.16 -14.48 9.94
C ASN A 185 12.26 -14.01 11.40
N TYR A 186 11.20 -13.41 11.92
CA TYR A 186 11.13 -12.96 13.30
C TYR A 186 10.74 -14.09 14.27
N GLN A 187 10.33 -13.80 15.48
CA GLN A 187 10.08 -14.76 16.57
C GLN A 187 9.08 -15.87 16.28
N ASP A 188 8.17 -15.65 15.34
CA ASP A 188 7.13 -16.60 14.95
C ASP A 188 7.56 -17.62 13.89
N ASN A 189 8.83 -17.58 13.46
CA ASN A 189 9.36 -18.39 12.35
C ASN A 189 8.59 -18.23 11.02
N PHE A 190 7.89 -17.11 10.85
CA PHE A 190 7.08 -16.84 9.70
C PHE A 190 7.47 -15.50 9.07
N ARG A 191 7.66 -15.49 7.76
CA ARG A 191 8.00 -14.25 7.04
C ARG A 191 6.76 -13.47 6.69
N PRO A 192 6.69 -12.15 7.01
CA PRO A 192 5.51 -11.32 6.74
C PRO A 192 5.06 -11.32 5.28
N ILE A 193 5.99 -11.51 4.33
CA ILE A 193 5.68 -11.54 2.90
C ILE A 193 4.69 -12.65 2.53
N VAL A 194 4.68 -13.79 3.23
CA VAL A 194 3.76 -14.90 2.97
C VAL A 194 2.32 -14.50 3.27
N GLU A 195 2.11 -13.84 4.40
CA GLU A 195 0.80 -13.30 4.77
C GLU A 195 0.36 -12.20 3.79
N LEU A 196 1.27 -11.28 3.45
CA LEU A 196 1.01 -10.21 2.49
C LEU A 196 0.57 -10.75 1.13
N VAL A 197 1.30 -11.72 0.56
CA VAL A 197 0.96 -12.34 -0.73
C VAL A 197 -0.39 -13.04 -0.67
N LYS A 198 -0.65 -13.79 0.40
CA LYS A 198 -1.94 -14.45 0.62
C LYS A 198 -3.08 -13.45 0.65
N ASN A 199 -2.92 -12.36 1.39
CA ASN A 199 -3.98 -11.37 1.60
C ASN A 199 -4.16 -10.43 0.39
N SER A 200 -3.12 -10.13 -0.38
CA SER A 200 -3.21 -9.27 -1.56
C SER A 200 -4.13 -9.82 -2.67
N GLY A 201 -4.27 -11.14 -2.76
CA GLY A 201 -5.19 -11.81 -3.69
C GLY A 201 -6.64 -11.89 -3.20
N VAL A 202 -6.91 -11.51 -1.96
CA VAL A 202 -8.26 -11.56 -1.38
C VAL A 202 -9.02 -10.29 -1.73
N PRO A 203 -10.25 -10.40 -2.29
CA PRO A 203 -11.07 -9.22 -2.55
C PRO A 203 -11.31 -8.43 -1.26
N ILE A 204 -11.07 -7.12 -1.33
CA ILE A 204 -11.39 -6.19 -0.25
C ILE A 204 -12.65 -5.41 -0.58
N TYR A 205 -13.44 -5.13 0.44
CA TYR A 205 -14.70 -4.42 0.33
C TYR A 205 -14.65 -3.15 1.18
N MET A 206 -15.19 -2.07 0.65
CA MET A 206 -15.39 -0.86 1.43
C MET A 206 -16.83 -0.82 1.92
N ILE A 207 -17.02 -0.95 3.21
CA ILE A 207 -18.34 -0.73 3.83
C ILE A 207 -18.48 0.76 4.10
N ARG A 208 -19.62 1.32 3.67
CA ARG A 208 -20.01 2.71 3.94
C ARG A 208 -21.27 2.70 4.79
N ALA A 209 -21.22 3.34 5.95
CA ALA A 209 -22.39 3.53 6.81
C ALA A 209 -23.21 4.73 6.28
N THR A 210 -24.03 4.49 5.27
CA THR A 210 -24.77 5.55 4.54
C THR A 210 -26.06 5.98 5.22
N ASN A 211 -26.71 5.11 5.99
CA ASN A 211 -27.97 5.40 6.70
C ASN A 211 -27.71 5.85 8.13
N PHE A 212 -26.74 6.72 8.28
CA PHE A 212 -26.31 7.19 9.58
C PHE A 212 -26.98 8.54 9.91
N SER A 213 -28.20 8.50 10.44
CA SER A 213 -28.73 9.68 11.16
C SER A 213 -27.84 9.97 12.36
N TYR A 214 -27.41 11.23 12.55
CA TYR A 214 -26.53 11.58 13.66
C TYR A 214 -27.12 11.14 15.00
N ASN A 215 -26.56 10.06 15.53
CA ASN A 215 -26.88 9.52 16.84
C ASN A 215 -25.55 9.14 17.51
N GLU A 216 -25.30 9.71 18.69
CA GLU A 216 -24.02 9.53 19.40
C GLU A 216 -23.75 8.06 19.73
N ILE A 217 -24.80 7.28 20.02
CA ILE A 217 -24.68 5.83 20.31
C ILE A 217 -24.25 5.09 19.04
N LYS A 218 -24.91 5.33 17.90
CA LYS A 218 -24.57 4.73 16.62
C LYS A 218 -23.15 5.14 16.20
N LYS A 219 -22.79 6.41 16.36
CA LYS A 219 -21.43 6.93 16.05
C LYS A 219 -20.35 6.22 16.88
N ASN A 220 -20.56 6.09 18.18
CA ASN A 220 -19.61 5.40 19.04
C ASN A 220 -19.50 3.90 18.69
N ARG A 221 -20.60 3.27 18.29
CA ARG A 221 -20.62 1.88 17.86
C ARG A 221 -19.78 1.69 16.59
N VAL A 222 -19.97 2.48 15.52
CA VAL A 222 -19.15 2.37 14.30
C VAL A 222 -17.68 2.71 14.56
N LYS A 223 -17.41 3.70 15.41
CA LYS A 223 -16.04 4.05 15.79
C LYS A 223 -15.34 2.90 16.52
N ASN A 224 -16.03 2.25 17.46
CA ASN A 224 -15.50 1.12 18.22
C ASN A 224 -15.29 -0.12 17.33
N GLN A 225 -16.04 -0.25 16.24
CA GLN A 225 -15.86 -1.28 15.20
C GLN A 225 -14.73 -0.96 14.21
N GLY A 226 -13.98 0.12 14.43
CA GLY A 226 -12.81 0.48 13.60
C GLY A 226 -13.15 1.22 12.30
N TYR A 227 -14.38 1.74 12.15
CA TYR A 227 -14.71 2.63 11.03
C TYR A 227 -13.96 3.97 11.17
N LYS A 228 -13.54 4.50 10.04
CA LYS A 228 -12.88 5.80 9.93
C LYS A 228 -13.79 6.78 9.21
N TRP A 229 -13.83 8.02 9.69
CA TRP A 229 -14.58 9.08 9.03
C TRP A 229 -13.88 9.53 7.74
N ASN A 230 -14.58 9.44 6.63
CA ASN A 230 -14.17 10.04 5.37
C ASN A 230 -14.79 11.43 5.27
N ALA A 231 -13.98 12.48 5.41
CA ALA A 231 -14.46 13.85 5.41
C ALA A 231 -14.93 14.31 4.02
N ASN A 232 -14.40 13.76 2.93
CA ASN A 232 -14.78 14.11 1.57
C ASN A 232 -16.17 13.57 1.24
N ASP A 233 -16.42 12.32 1.54
CA ASP A 233 -17.70 11.65 1.28
C ASP A 233 -18.70 11.85 2.43
N LYS A 234 -18.26 12.45 3.55
CA LYS A 234 -19.04 12.66 4.78
C LYS A 234 -19.70 11.37 5.29
N VAL A 235 -18.94 10.28 5.28
CA VAL A 235 -19.43 8.95 5.65
C VAL A 235 -18.38 8.18 6.47
N TRP A 236 -18.82 7.31 7.35
CA TRP A 236 -17.95 6.36 8.04
C TRP A 236 -17.67 5.16 7.14
N CYS A 237 -16.40 4.81 6.96
CA CYS A 237 -15.96 3.73 6.10
C CYS A 237 -15.07 2.74 6.84
N LYS A 238 -15.16 1.47 6.45
CA LYS A 238 -14.25 0.41 6.87
C LYS A 238 -13.88 -0.46 5.68
N ILE A 239 -12.60 -0.80 5.55
CA ILE A 239 -12.14 -1.75 4.54
C ILE A 239 -12.04 -3.12 5.22
N VAL A 240 -12.60 -4.14 4.61
CA VAL A 240 -12.70 -5.50 5.14
C VAL A 240 -12.48 -6.54 4.04
N ASN A 241 -12.09 -7.76 4.40
CA ASN A 241 -12.14 -8.92 3.51
C ASN A 241 -13.55 -9.53 3.49
N TYR A 242 -13.76 -10.58 2.66
CA TYR A 242 -15.06 -11.22 2.52
C TYR A 242 -15.59 -11.81 3.83
N GLU A 243 -14.74 -12.48 4.60
CA GLU A 243 -15.15 -13.10 5.88
C GLU A 243 -15.63 -12.05 6.88
N THR A 244 -14.89 -10.96 7.00
CA THR A 244 -15.26 -9.84 7.88
C THR A 244 -16.47 -9.08 7.37
N LEU A 245 -16.69 -9.04 6.02
CA LEU A 245 -17.85 -8.37 5.43
C LEU A 245 -19.17 -8.95 5.94
N GLU A 246 -19.30 -10.26 5.97
CA GLU A 246 -20.54 -10.91 6.45
C GLU A 246 -20.77 -10.65 7.93
N GLN A 247 -19.71 -10.70 8.75
CA GLN A 247 -19.79 -10.36 10.17
C GLN A 247 -20.21 -8.90 10.40
N GLU A 248 -19.65 -7.97 9.63
CA GLU A 248 -20.00 -6.55 9.73
C GLU A 248 -21.45 -6.27 9.27
N LYS A 249 -21.96 -7.00 8.28
CA LYS A 249 -23.37 -6.90 7.85
C LYS A 249 -24.32 -7.26 8.98
N GLU A 250 -24.02 -8.32 9.73
CA GLU A 250 -24.84 -8.73 10.87
C GLU A 250 -24.73 -7.75 12.04
N LEU A 251 -23.53 -7.32 12.38
CA LEU A 251 -23.27 -6.44 13.53
C LEU A 251 -23.83 -5.03 13.36
N LEU A 252 -23.92 -4.54 12.14
CA LEU A 252 -24.30 -3.18 11.82
C LEU A 252 -25.53 -3.10 10.88
N ALA A 253 -26.34 -4.16 10.84
CA ALA A 253 -27.52 -4.24 9.97
C ALA A 253 -28.45 -3.03 10.13
N ASP A 254 -28.67 -2.58 11.36
CA ASP A 254 -29.49 -1.42 11.70
C ASP A 254 -28.87 -0.05 11.31
N ILE A 255 -27.59 -0.03 10.93
CA ILE A 255 -26.86 1.18 10.52
C ILE A 255 -26.61 1.20 9.02
N ILE A 256 -26.32 0.02 8.42
CA ILE A 256 -25.94 -0.12 7.02
C ILE A 256 -27.18 -0.31 6.14
N TYR A 257 -28.22 -0.96 6.65
CA TYR A 257 -29.45 -1.32 5.97
C TYR A 257 -30.68 -0.81 6.72
N GLU A 258 -30.89 0.50 6.78
CA GLU A 258 -32.24 0.98 7.12
C GLU A 258 -33.14 0.80 5.88
N ASN A 259 -34.25 0.06 6.07
CA ASN A 259 -35.32 -0.11 5.10
C ASN A 259 -36.09 1.21 4.87
#